data_b9bf52edf72ab94ff4741282a6a8427b
#
_entry.id   b9bf52edf72ab94ff4741282a6a8427b
#
_cell.length_a   1.000
_cell.length_b   1.000
_cell.length_c   1.000
_cell.angle_alpha   90.00
_cell.angle_beta   90.00
_cell.angle_gamma   90.00
#
_symmetry.space_group_name_H-M   'P 1'
#
loop_
_entity.id
_entity.type
_entity.pdbx_description
1 polymer ?
#
loop_
_entity_poly.entity_id
_entity_poly.type
_entity_poly.pdbx_seq_one_letter_code
_entity_poly.pdbx_strand_id
1 'polypeptide(L)'
;MTPEPIFPPLLTGEAVTGQIDPFEKAISLATLGCDGGTIVYNISVEYLRAAFVFAPEVTLEKAATMMAACGIGYSNALGALAPPEVPVHLDWHGGILVNGATCGALKMAASHSNPEDMPDWLVVGITIPLVPLNDYGGGDTPDQTTLMQEGCIEVDPVELLESWSRHSLVWINRWVDDGIAPLHAEWRTKAHGVGDDITTTHNGQTIQGTFLGIDETFGMLIRTGITTIVKPLTALLVNGETL
;
A
#
# COMPACT_ATOMS: atom_id res chain seq x y z
N MET A 1 -21.47 -16.98 -9.25
CA MET A 1 -20.02 -17.21 -9.09
C MET A 1 -19.35 -15.88 -9.44
N THR A 2 -18.59 -15.30 -8.56
CA THR A 2 -17.77 -14.15 -8.90
C THR A 2 -16.73 -14.62 -9.93
N PRO A 3 -16.50 -13.90 -11.04
CA PRO A 3 -15.48 -14.28 -12.00
C PRO A 3 -14.09 -14.31 -11.33
N GLU A 4 -13.23 -15.22 -11.75
CA GLU A 4 -11.84 -15.24 -11.29
C GLU A 4 -11.07 -14.09 -11.94
N PRO A 5 -10.23 -13.35 -11.19
CA PRO A 5 -9.40 -12.29 -11.74
C PRO A 5 -8.40 -12.81 -12.77
N ILE A 6 -8.18 -12.02 -13.81
CA ILE A 6 -7.17 -12.29 -14.85
C ILE A 6 -5.94 -11.42 -14.57
N PHE A 7 -4.84 -12.05 -14.22
CA PHE A 7 -3.58 -11.37 -13.94
C PHE A 7 -2.70 -11.26 -15.19
N PRO A 8 -1.85 -10.21 -15.28
CA PRO A 8 -0.86 -10.12 -16.35
C PRO A 8 0.15 -11.28 -16.28
N PRO A 9 0.82 -11.59 -17.40
CA PRO A 9 1.93 -12.55 -17.40
C PRO A 9 2.92 -12.23 -16.28
N LEU A 10 3.55 -13.23 -15.69
CA LEU A 10 4.45 -13.18 -14.55
C LEU A 10 3.75 -13.01 -13.18
N LEU A 11 2.44 -12.81 -13.15
CA LEU A 11 1.67 -12.75 -11.91
C LEU A 11 0.74 -13.95 -11.79
N THR A 12 0.64 -14.52 -10.60
CA THR A 12 -0.22 -15.67 -10.32
C THR A 12 -1.13 -15.34 -9.14
N GLY A 13 -2.44 -15.55 -9.31
CA GLY A 13 -3.43 -15.31 -8.26
C GLY A 13 -3.67 -16.53 -7.39
N GLU A 14 -3.74 -16.36 -6.08
CA GLU A 14 -4.20 -17.36 -5.12
C GLU A 14 -5.39 -16.80 -4.32
N ALA A 15 -6.57 -17.33 -4.57
CA ALA A 15 -7.79 -16.92 -3.87
C ALA A 15 -7.83 -17.54 -2.47
N VAL A 16 -8.15 -16.73 -1.46
CA VAL A 16 -8.50 -17.21 -0.12
C VAL A 16 -9.93 -16.80 0.23
N THR A 17 -10.57 -17.55 1.11
CA THR A 17 -11.99 -17.37 1.44
C THR A 17 -12.20 -17.23 2.94
N GLY A 18 -13.40 -16.76 3.32
CA GLY A 18 -13.80 -16.61 4.72
C GLY A 18 -12.96 -15.55 5.44
N GLN A 19 -12.48 -15.89 6.64
CA GLN A 19 -11.73 -14.98 7.51
C GLN A 19 -10.21 -15.01 7.30
N ILE A 20 -9.73 -15.74 6.30
CA ILE A 20 -8.29 -15.81 6.02
C ILE A 20 -7.82 -14.44 5.53
N ASP A 21 -6.84 -13.85 6.23
CA ASP A 21 -6.17 -12.61 5.79
C ASP A 21 -5.21 -12.94 4.65
N PRO A 22 -5.38 -12.37 3.43
CA PRO A 22 -4.45 -12.56 2.33
C PRO A 22 -3.01 -12.18 2.64
N PHE A 23 -2.81 -11.17 3.47
CA PHE A 23 -1.47 -10.71 3.83
C PHE A 23 -0.72 -11.76 4.67
N GLU A 24 -1.37 -12.30 5.71
CA GLU A 24 -0.79 -13.35 6.55
C GLU A 24 -0.57 -14.65 5.75
N LYS A 25 -1.51 -14.97 4.86
CA LYS A 25 -1.35 -16.11 3.95
C LYS A 25 -0.18 -15.90 2.98
N ALA A 26 -0.01 -14.70 2.42
CA ALA A 26 1.10 -14.35 1.55
C ALA A 26 2.46 -14.47 2.27
N ILE A 27 2.56 -14.00 3.52
CA ILE A 27 3.76 -14.18 4.36
C ILE A 27 4.06 -15.66 4.54
N SER A 28 3.05 -16.47 4.87
CA SER A 28 3.21 -17.92 5.04
C SER A 28 3.72 -18.59 3.77
N LEU A 29 3.17 -18.24 2.60
CA LEU A 29 3.61 -18.77 1.31
C LEU A 29 5.02 -18.31 0.95
N ALA A 30 5.34 -17.04 1.16
CA ALA A 30 6.67 -16.49 0.93
C ALA A 30 7.73 -17.17 1.79
N THR A 31 7.43 -17.42 3.06
CA THR A 31 8.30 -18.16 3.98
C THR A 31 8.53 -19.61 3.53
N LEU A 32 7.54 -20.21 2.85
CA LEU A 32 7.65 -21.56 2.26
C LEU A 32 8.32 -21.58 0.88
N GLY A 33 8.69 -20.41 0.34
CA GLY A 33 9.41 -20.27 -0.92
C GLY A 33 8.51 -20.24 -2.15
N CYS A 34 7.34 -19.62 -2.08
CA CYS A 34 6.54 -19.37 -3.29
C CYS A 34 7.24 -18.38 -4.23
N ASP A 35 6.87 -18.41 -5.50
CA ASP A 35 7.44 -17.53 -6.50
C ASP A 35 7.08 -16.04 -6.26
N GLY A 36 8.02 -15.16 -6.54
CA GLY A 36 7.76 -13.72 -6.67
C GLY A 36 6.71 -13.48 -7.77
N GLY A 37 5.82 -12.51 -7.56
CA GLY A 37 4.67 -12.27 -8.45
C GLY A 37 3.39 -13.00 -8.03
N THR A 38 3.42 -13.79 -6.92
CA THR A 38 2.21 -14.35 -6.34
C THR A 38 1.36 -13.25 -5.70
N ILE A 39 0.07 -13.20 -6.07
CA ILE A 39 -0.92 -12.30 -5.47
C ILE A 39 -1.95 -13.14 -4.73
N VAL A 40 -1.94 -13.06 -3.41
CA VAL A 40 -2.97 -13.68 -2.57
C VAL A 40 -4.11 -12.69 -2.39
N TYR A 41 -5.36 -13.09 -2.61
CA TYR A 41 -6.48 -12.15 -2.56
C TYR A 41 -7.75 -12.75 -1.93
N ASN A 42 -8.56 -11.86 -1.37
CA ASN A 42 -9.91 -12.12 -0.87
C ASN A 42 -10.81 -10.96 -1.30
N ILE A 43 -11.88 -11.27 -2.01
CA ILE A 43 -12.92 -10.30 -2.38
C ILE A 43 -14.20 -10.72 -1.68
N SER A 44 -14.64 -9.90 -0.74
CA SER A 44 -15.92 -10.02 -0.05
C SER A 44 -16.84 -8.87 -0.46
N VAL A 45 -18.07 -8.87 0.05
CA VAL A 45 -18.98 -7.72 -0.14
C VAL A 45 -18.42 -6.45 0.50
N GLU A 46 -17.70 -6.60 1.62
CA GLU A 46 -17.25 -5.49 2.46
C GLU A 46 -15.87 -4.97 2.08
N TYR A 47 -14.99 -5.86 1.59
CA TYR A 47 -13.58 -5.57 1.37
C TYR A 47 -13.01 -6.22 0.13
N LEU A 48 -12.15 -5.48 -0.55
CA LEU A 48 -11.08 -6.02 -1.39
C LEU A 48 -9.80 -6.06 -0.56
N ARG A 49 -9.25 -7.27 -0.34
CA ARG A 49 -7.96 -7.47 0.31
C ARG A 49 -7.05 -8.26 -0.63
N ALA A 50 -5.82 -7.81 -0.77
CA ALA A 50 -4.82 -8.53 -1.56
C ALA A 50 -3.43 -8.31 -1.00
N ALA A 51 -2.52 -9.23 -1.32
CA ALA A 51 -1.11 -9.12 -0.95
C ALA A 51 -0.22 -9.61 -2.09
N PHE A 52 0.76 -8.80 -2.44
CA PHE A 52 1.72 -9.06 -3.49
C PHE A 52 3.01 -9.60 -2.87
N VAL A 53 3.49 -10.76 -3.30
CA VAL A 53 4.74 -11.35 -2.89
C VAL A 53 5.84 -10.95 -3.87
N PHE A 54 6.92 -10.39 -3.35
CA PHE A 54 8.13 -10.03 -4.09
C PHE A 54 9.29 -10.93 -3.67
N ALA A 55 10.18 -11.23 -4.60
CA ALA A 55 11.49 -11.84 -4.37
C ALA A 55 12.56 -10.78 -4.76
N PRO A 56 12.95 -9.88 -3.83
CA PRO A 56 13.84 -8.78 -4.14
C PRO A 56 15.28 -9.25 -4.42
N GLU A 57 15.94 -8.61 -5.38
CA GLU A 57 17.37 -8.76 -5.66
C GLU A 57 18.18 -7.50 -5.24
N VAL A 58 17.62 -6.74 -4.31
CA VAL A 58 18.18 -5.49 -3.79
C VAL A 58 18.03 -5.45 -2.27
N THR A 59 18.71 -4.51 -1.62
CA THR A 59 18.60 -4.31 -0.17
C THR A 59 17.16 -4.00 0.25
N LEU A 60 16.82 -4.35 1.49
CA LEU A 60 15.48 -4.12 2.05
C LEU A 60 15.07 -2.64 1.99
N GLU A 61 15.99 -1.70 2.22
CA GLU A 61 15.72 -0.27 2.07
C GLU A 61 15.16 0.07 0.68
N LYS A 62 15.77 -0.49 -0.37
CA LYS A 62 15.29 -0.29 -1.74
C LYS A 62 14.03 -1.09 -2.03
N ALA A 63 13.95 -2.35 -1.58
CA ALA A 63 12.80 -3.21 -1.78
C ALA A 63 11.53 -2.63 -1.14
N ALA A 64 11.64 -2.00 0.03
CA ALA A 64 10.50 -1.39 0.73
C ALA A 64 9.76 -0.34 -0.11
N THR A 65 10.42 0.27 -1.11
CA THR A 65 9.77 1.22 -2.03
C THR A 65 8.69 0.59 -2.91
N MET A 66 8.61 -0.74 -2.96
CA MET A 66 7.49 -1.45 -3.61
C MET A 66 6.15 -1.16 -2.94
N MET A 67 6.14 -0.77 -1.66
CA MET A 67 4.91 -0.26 -1.02
C MET A 67 4.40 1.01 -1.73
N ALA A 68 5.29 1.93 -2.08
CA ALA A 68 4.93 3.12 -2.85
C ALA A 68 4.49 2.77 -4.28
N ALA A 69 5.16 1.80 -4.94
CA ALA A 69 4.78 1.32 -6.26
C ALA A 69 3.36 0.72 -6.27
N CYS A 70 3.02 -0.09 -5.26
CA CYS A 70 1.68 -0.65 -5.08
C CYS A 70 0.64 0.44 -4.78
N GLY A 71 0.97 1.45 -3.98
CA GLY A 71 0.08 2.56 -3.67
C GLY A 71 -0.22 3.43 -4.91
N ILE A 72 0.80 3.80 -5.67
CA ILE A 72 0.63 4.52 -6.94
C ILE A 72 -0.13 3.66 -7.95
N GLY A 73 0.19 2.35 -8.01
CA GLY A 73 -0.53 1.39 -8.84
C GLY A 73 -2.03 1.38 -8.52
N TYR A 74 -2.39 1.43 -7.22
CA TYR A 74 -3.78 1.53 -6.80
C TYR A 74 -4.43 2.86 -7.20
N SER A 75 -3.73 3.98 -6.97
CA SER A 75 -4.24 5.30 -7.39
C SER A 75 -4.53 5.35 -8.90
N ASN A 76 -3.66 4.76 -9.72
CA ASN A 76 -3.86 4.70 -11.16
C ASN A 76 -5.00 3.73 -11.53
N ALA A 77 -5.13 2.60 -10.83
CA ALA A 77 -6.18 1.63 -11.04
C ALA A 77 -7.57 2.21 -10.74
N LEU A 78 -7.71 2.84 -9.57
CA LEU A 78 -8.97 3.47 -9.21
C LEU A 78 -9.28 4.64 -10.14
N GLY A 79 -8.30 5.47 -10.48
CA GLY A 79 -8.48 6.59 -11.41
C GLY A 79 -8.90 6.17 -12.83
N ALA A 80 -8.61 4.93 -13.24
CA ALA A 80 -9.05 4.36 -14.53
C ALA A 80 -10.49 3.82 -14.50
N LEU A 81 -11.02 3.46 -13.34
CA LEU A 81 -12.30 2.78 -13.18
C LEU A 81 -13.37 3.65 -12.49
N ALA A 82 -12.95 4.55 -11.61
CA ALA A 82 -13.82 5.44 -10.87
C ALA A 82 -14.41 6.55 -11.77
N PRO A 83 -15.51 7.18 -11.34
CA PRO A 83 -15.98 8.40 -11.99
C PRO A 83 -14.88 9.47 -12.09
N PRO A 84 -14.96 10.37 -13.09
CA PRO A 84 -14.04 11.50 -13.19
C PRO A 84 -14.01 12.31 -11.89
N GLU A 85 -12.83 12.86 -11.56
CA GLU A 85 -12.64 13.77 -10.43
C GLU A 85 -12.68 13.12 -9.03
N VAL A 86 -12.42 11.82 -8.91
CA VAL A 86 -12.19 11.15 -7.63
C VAL A 86 -10.69 11.18 -7.30
N PRO A 87 -10.21 12.14 -6.48
CA PRO A 87 -8.79 12.24 -6.16
C PRO A 87 -8.39 11.13 -5.18
N VAL A 88 -7.24 10.52 -5.46
CA VAL A 88 -6.60 9.54 -4.58
C VAL A 88 -5.28 10.10 -4.09
N HIS A 89 -5.10 10.16 -2.78
CA HIS A 89 -3.86 10.55 -2.14
C HIS A 89 -3.29 9.40 -1.31
N LEU A 90 -2.01 9.50 -1.01
CA LEU A 90 -1.28 8.50 -0.24
C LEU A 90 -0.61 9.19 0.95
N ASP A 91 -0.84 8.70 2.15
CA ASP A 91 -0.04 9.12 3.29
C ASP A 91 1.22 8.25 3.41
N TRP A 92 2.20 8.77 4.14
CA TRP A 92 3.47 8.07 4.28
C TRP A 92 3.36 6.76 5.07
N HIS A 93 2.38 6.62 5.97
CA HIS A 93 2.17 5.41 6.77
C HIS A 93 1.43 4.30 6.02
N GLY A 94 1.12 4.53 4.74
CA GLY A 94 0.43 3.57 3.87
C GLY A 94 -1.07 3.80 3.77
N GLY A 95 -1.61 4.85 4.37
CA GLY A 95 -3.01 5.22 4.21
C GLY A 95 -3.33 5.60 2.77
N ILE A 96 -4.48 5.17 2.30
CA ILE A 96 -5.04 5.51 0.99
C ILE A 96 -6.25 6.41 1.26
N LEU A 97 -6.20 7.64 0.76
CA LEU A 97 -7.28 8.60 0.91
C LEU A 97 -8.02 8.78 -0.41
N VAL A 98 -9.33 8.76 -0.34
CA VAL A 98 -10.23 9.08 -1.47
C VAL A 98 -11.07 10.28 -1.05
N ASN A 99 -11.11 11.31 -1.87
CA ASN A 99 -11.76 12.60 -1.54
C ASN A 99 -11.34 13.20 -0.19
N GLY A 100 -10.12 12.87 0.27
CA GLY A 100 -9.55 13.39 1.53
C GLY A 100 -9.85 12.55 2.78
N ALA A 101 -10.72 11.53 2.71
CA ALA A 101 -10.97 10.59 3.81
C ALA A 101 -10.25 9.26 3.59
N THR A 102 -9.82 8.60 4.66
CA THR A 102 -9.10 7.31 4.59
C THR A 102 -10.03 6.22 4.07
N CYS A 103 -9.70 5.68 2.88
CA CYS A 103 -10.42 4.62 2.18
C CYS A 103 -9.53 3.38 2.00
N GLY A 104 -8.81 2.98 3.02
CA GLY A 104 -7.97 1.80 2.98
C GLY A 104 -6.53 2.06 3.35
N ALA A 105 -5.73 1.00 3.31
CA ALA A 105 -4.33 1.07 3.68
C ALA A 105 -3.48 0.00 3.00
N LEU A 106 -2.20 0.32 2.90
CA LEU A 106 -1.11 -0.58 2.56
C LEU A 106 -0.36 -0.99 3.84
N LYS A 107 0.16 -2.18 3.86
CA LYS A 107 1.09 -2.68 4.89
C LYS A 107 2.18 -3.51 4.24
N MET A 108 3.33 -3.66 4.87
CA MET A 108 4.41 -4.49 4.35
C MET A 108 5.11 -5.31 5.43
N ALA A 109 5.60 -6.49 5.04
CA ALA A 109 6.45 -7.35 5.84
C ALA A 109 7.59 -7.89 4.98
N ALA A 110 8.70 -8.24 5.62
CA ALA A 110 9.86 -8.83 4.95
C ALA A 110 10.44 -9.97 5.78
N SER A 111 11.30 -10.79 5.17
CA SER A 111 11.96 -11.92 5.84
C SER A 111 12.88 -11.49 7.00
N HIS A 112 13.29 -10.25 7.05
CA HIS A 112 14.06 -9.63 8.13
C HIS A 112 13.86 -8.11 8.15
N SER A 113 14.44 -7.41 9.13
CA SER A 113 14.29 -5.96 9.33
C SER A 113 15.57 -5.15 9.08
N ASN A 114 16.70 -5.78 8.74
CA ASN A 114 17.94 -5.06 8.45
C ASN A 114 17.85 -4.36 7.09
N PRO A 115 17.89 -3.01 7.02
CA PRO A 115 17.70 -2.28 5.76
C PRO A 115 18.83 -2.49 4.75
N GLU A 116 20.05 -2.87 5.18
CA GLU A 116 21.22 -3.04 4.34
C GLU A 116 21.30 -4.43 3.70
N ASP A 117 20.58 -5.43 4.24
CA ASP A 117 20.58 -6.79 3.74
C ASP A 117 19.49 -6.98 2.69
N MET A 118 19.70 -7.95 1.81
CA MET A 118 18.73 -8.36 0.79
C MET A 118 17.74 -9.37 1.41
N PRO A 119 16.44 -9.06 1.47
CA PRO A 119 15.46 -9.98 2.03
C PRO A 119 15.14 -11.13 1.06
N ASP A 120 14.89 -12.33 1.60
CA ASP A 120 14.43 -13.47 0.81
C ASP A 120 13.08 -13.21 0.17
N TRP A 121 12.24 -12.45 0.85
CA TRP A 121 10.92 -12.03 0.37
C TRP A 121 10.50 -10.70 1.00
N LEU A 122 9.65 -9.99 0.27
CA LEU A 122 8.88 -8.84 0.74
C LEU A 122 7.41 -9.06 0.36
N VAL A 123 6.49 -8.78 1.27
CA VAL A 123 5.05 -8.80 1.02
C VAL A 123 4.48 -7.41 1.21
N VAL A 124 3.71 -6.94 0.24
CA VAL A 124 2.94 -5.69 0.34
C VAL A 124 1.47 -6.02 0.25
N GLY A 125 0.73 -5.76 1.32
CA GLY A 125 -0.71 -5.95 1.41
C GLY A 125 -1.48 -4.66 1.17
N ILE A 126 -2.69 -4.78 0.63
CA ILE A 126 -3.67 -3.71 0.46
C ILE A 126 -5.02 -4.15 1.02
N THR A 127 -5.70 -3.24 1.72
CA THR A 127 -7.07 -3.45 2.19
C THR A 127 -7.91 -2.23 1.80
N ILE A 128 -8.98 -2.46 1.06
CA ILE A 128 -9.90 -1.42 0.58
C ILE A 128 -11.31 -1.75 1.04
N PRO A 129 -11.94 -0.92 1.88
CA PRO A 129 -13.34 -1.05 2.23
C PRO A 129 -14.22 -0.67 1.04
N LEU A 130 -15.10 -1.58 0.64
CA LEU A 130 -16.01 -1.40 -0.51
C LEU A 130 -17.32 -0.76 -0.10
N VAL A 131 -17.92 -1.26 0.99
CA VAL A 131 -19.19 -0.78 1.53
C VAL A 131 -19.09 -0.56 3.04
N PRO A 132 -19.91 0.32 3.63
CA PRO A 132 -19.94 0.53 5.08
C PRO A 132 -20.35 -0.76 5.81
N LEU A 133 -19.67 -1.07 6.93
CA LEU A 133 -20.00 -2.23 7.77
C LEU A 133 -21.29 -2.06 8.57
N ASN A 134 -21.72 -0.81 8.79
CA ASN A 134 -22.89 -0.48 9.60
C ASN A 134 -23.74 0.55 8.86
N ASP A 135 -25.08 0.53 9.11
CA ASP A 135 -26.04 1.53 8.60
C ASP A 135 -25.87 2.93 9.23
N TYR A 136 -24.78 3.18 9.95
CA TYR A 136 -24.49 4.49 10.51
C TYR A 136 -24.14 5.46 9.39
N GLY A 137 -24.94 6.50 9.26
CA GLY A 137 -24.71 7.56 8.30
C GLY A 137 -23.31 8.13 8.44
N GLY A 138 -22.67 8.49 7.31
CA GLY A 138 -21.28 8.92 7.18
C GLY A 138 -20.84 10.17 7.97
N GLY A 139 -21.44 10.42 9.14
CA GLY A 139 -21.07 11.51 10.05
C GLY A 139 -20.35 11.08 11.32
N ASP A 140 -20.36 9.77 11.67
CA ASP A 140 -19.80 9.28 12.93
C ASP A 140 -18.27 9.07 12.83
N THR A 141 -17.72 8.88 11.62
CA THR A 141 -16.29 8.74 11.35
C THR A 141 -15.90 9.58 10.14
N PRO A 142 -15.82 10.92 10.28
CA PRO A 142 -15.59 11.81 9.13
C PRO A 142 -14.23 11.58 8.43
N ASP A 143 -13.27 10.99 9.11
CA ASP A 143 -11.93 10.72 8.59
C ASP A 143 -11.80 9.35 7.89
N GLN A 144 -12.88 8.54 7.88
CA GLN A 144 -12.92 7.23 7.24
C GLN A 144 -14.07 7.13 6.24
N THR A 145 -13.82 6.43 5.14
CA THR A 145 -14.80 6.26 4.08
C THR A 145 -14.67 4.89 3.40
N THR A 146 -15.57 4.62 2.46
CA THR A 146 -15.58 3.42 1.62
C THR A 146 -15.74 3.81 0.17
N LEU A 147 -15.39 2.93 -0.78
CA LEU A 147 -15.57 3.21 -2.20
C LEU A 147 -17.02 3.57 -2.55
N MET A 148 -17.98 2.88 -1.93
CA MET A 148 -19.42 3.18 -2.13
C MET A 148 -19.78 4.60 -1.70
N GLN A 149 -19.28 5.06 -0.52
CA GLN A 149 -19.57 6.40 -0.02
C GLN A 149 -18.94 7.49 -0.86
N GLU A 150 -17.82 7.20 -1.53
CA GLU A 150 -17.13 8.12 -2.44
C GLU A 150 -17.65 8.06 -3.89
N GLY A 151 -18.82 7.46 -4.10
CA GLY A 151 -19.47 7.40 -5.41
C GLY A 151 -18.87 6.38 -6.37
N CYS A 152 -18.02 5.48 -5.89
CA CYS A 152 -17.36 4.44 -6.68
C CYS A 152 -18.10 3.08 -6.63
N ILE A 153 -19.42 3.08 -6.43
CA ILE A 153 -20.22 1.85 -6.31
C ILE A 153 -20.21 0.98 -7.58
N GLU A 154 -20.03 1.59 -8.73
CA GLU A 154 -19.97 0.89 -10.02
C GLU A 154 -18.60 0.24 -10.30
N VAL A 155 -17.61 0.49 -9.45
CA VAL A 155 -16.27 -0.11 -9.59
C VAL A 155 -16.34 -1.57 -9.16
N ASP A 156 -16.21 -2.49 -10.13
CA ASP A 156 -16.15 -3.93 -9.84
C ASP A 156 -14.85 -4.27 -9.10
N PRO A 157 -14.92 -4.92 -7.92
CA PRO A 157 -13.72 -5.25 -7.14
C PRO A 157 -12.76 -6.23 -7.85
N VAL A 158 -13.26 -7.08 -8.75
CA VAL A 158 -12.42 -7.99 -9.53
C VAL A 158 -11.63 -7.18 -10.57
N GLU A 159 -12.32 -6.30 -11.32
CA GLU A 159 -11.66 -5.39 -12.26
C GLU A 159 -10.65 -4.46 -11.56
N LEU A 160 -10.97 -4.00 -10.34
CA LEU A 160 -10.07 -3.17 -9.54
C LEU A 160 -8.79 -3.94 -9.15
N LEU A 161 -8.92 -5.21 -8.73
CA LEU A 161 -7.78 -6.07 -8.42
C LEU A 161 -6.90 -6.32 -9.65
N GLU A 162 -7.52 -6.63 -10.79
CA GLU A 162 -6.81 -6.81 -12.05
C GLU A 162 -6.09 -5.53 -12.49
N SER A 163 -6.78 -4.39 -12.41
CA SER A 163 -6.22 -3.08 -12.74
C SER A 163 -5.07 -2.70 -11.82
N TRP A 164 -5.22 -2.93 -10.50
CA TRP A 164 -4.16 -2.71 -9.53
C TRP A 164 -2.92 -3.56 -9.84
N SER A 165 -3.09 -4.83 -10.15
CA SER A 165 -1.98 -5.72 -10.50
C SER A 165 -1.23 -5.24 -11.75
N ARG A 166 -1.95 -4.82 -12.79
CA ARG A 166 -1.37 -4.27 -14.02
C ARG A 166 -0.61 -2.97 -13.78
N HIS A 167 -1.22 -2.02 -13.07
CA HIS A 167 -0.58 -0.73 -12.79
C HIS A 167 0.61 -0.85 -11.83
N SER A 168 0.53 -1.74 -10.85
CA SER A 168 1.67 -2.04 -9.97
C SER A 168 2.83 -2.63 -10.76
N LEU A 169 2.56 -3.60 -11.66
CA LEU A 169 3.61 -4.17 -12.52
C LEU A 169 4.27 -3.13 -13.42
N VAL A 170 3.51 -2.17 -13.95
CA VAL A 170 4.08 -1.05 -14.74
C VAL A 170 5.07 -0.23 -13.89
N TRP A 171 4.72 0.09 -12.64
CA TRP A 171 5.61 0.85 -11.76
C TRP A 171 6.82 0.03 -11.28
N ILE A 172 6.66 -1.27 -11.06
CA ILE A 172 7.76 -2.19 -10.74
C ILE A 172 8.77 -2.23 -11.90
N ASN A 173 8.29 -2.44 -13.14
CA ASN A 173 9.14 -2.46 -14.31
C ASN A 173 9.85 -1.12 -14.52
N ARG A 174 9.13 0.00 -14.36
CA ARG A 174 9.73 1.32 -14.47
C ARG A 174 10.78 1.58 -13.39
N TRP A 175 10.56 1.08 -12.17
CA TRP A 175 11.56 1.16 -11.11
C TRP A 175 12.82 0.34 -11.43
N VAL A 176 12.65 -0.85 -12.05
CA VAL A 176 13.78 -1.68 -12.50
C VAL A 176 14.56 -1.00 -13.63
N ASP A 177 13.87 -0.43 -14.61
CA ASP A 177 14.49 0.14 -15.80
C ASP A 177 15.08 1.55 -15.56
N ASP A 178 14.34 2.42 -14.89
CA ASP A 178 14.63 3.84 -14.73
C ASP A 178 15.12 4.21 -13.31
N GLY A 179 15.10 3.25 -12.37
CA GLY A 179 15.42 3.47 -10.96
C GLY A 179 14.30 4.13 -10.18
N ILE A 180 14.64 4.59 -8.98
CA ILE A 180 13.68 5.10 -7.98
C ILE A 180 13.08 6.48 -8.34
N ALA A 181 13.78 7.30 -9.12
CA ALA A 181 13.44 8.70 -9.31
C ALA A 181 12.04 8.95 -9.92
N PRO A 182 11.57 8.19 -10.94
CA PRO A 182 10.21 8.35 -11.45
C PRO A 182 9.14 7.99 -10.42
N LEU A 183 9.37 6.94 -9.63
CA LEU A 183 8.45 6.51 -8.56
C LEU A 183 8.35 7.60 -7.47
N HIS A 184 9.49 8.15 -7.06
CA HIS A 184 9.58 9.25 -6.10
C HIS A 184 8.85 10.50 -6.59
N ALA A 185 9.05 10.89 -7.86
CA ALA A 185 8.39 12.04 -8.45
C ALA A 185 6.86 11.87 -8.47
N GLU A 186 6.37 10.70 -8.86
CA GLU A 186 4.93 10.42 -8.91
C GLU A 186 4.33 10.38 -7.52
N TRP A 187 4.98 9.73 -6.54
CA TRP A 187 4.48 9.67 -5.17
C TRP A 187 4.27 11.07 -4.57
N ARG A 188 5.21 11.99 -4.80
CA ARG A 188 5.11 13.38 -4.33
C ARG A 188 3.89 14.11 -4.86
N THR A 189 3.39 13.78 -6.04
CA THR A 189 2.18 14.41 -6.59
C THR A 189 0.90 13.93 -5.87
N LYS A 190 0.98 12.78 -5.21
CA LYS A 190 -0.12 12.13 -4.50
C LYS A 190 0.02 12.21 -2.98
N ALA A 191 1.13 12.76 -2.49
CA ALA A 191 1.44 12.82 -1.08
C ALA A 191 0.40 13.63 -0.30
N HIS A 192 -0.14 13.04 0.77
CA HIS A 192 -1.01 13.70 1.74
C HIS A 192 -0.22 14.13 2.98
N GLY A 193 -0.64 15.22 3.60
CA GLY A 193 -0.11 15.68 4.89
C GLY A 193 1.24 16.38 4.84
N VAL A 194 1.81 16.66 3.65
CA VAL A 194 3.06 17.42 3.54
C VAL A 194 2.82 18.86 4.00
N GLY A 195 3.58 19.29 5.01
CA GLY A 195 3.45 20.58 5.66
C GLY A 195 2.66 20.54 6.97
N ASP A 196 2.00 19.43 7.28
CA ASP A 196 1.20 19.27 8.49
C ASP A 196 2.08 18.96 9.71
N ASP A 197 1.59 19.37 10.89
CA ASP A 197 2.19 18.93 12.14
C ASP A 197 1.76 17.51 12.47
N ILE A 198 2.74 16.66 12.75
CA ILE A 198 2.56 15.25 13.02
C ILE A 198 3.13 14.85 14.37
N THR A 199 2.56 13.79 14.94
CA THR A 199 3.12 13.06 16.07
C THR A 199 3.38 11.62 15.62
N THR A 200 4.61 11.16 15.74
CA THR A 200 5.02 9.81 15.33
C THR A 200 6.00 9.21 16.32
N THR A 201 6.22 7.89 16.24
CA THR A 201 7.26 7.21 17.02
C THR A 201 8.48 6.97 16.15
N HIS A 202 9.66 7.31 16.66
CA HIS A 202 10.95 7.02 16.04
C HIS A 202 11.93 6.54 17.12
N ASN A 203 12.57 5.39 16.89
CA ASN A 203 13.48 4.75 17.87
C ASN A 203 12.88 4.62 19.28
N GLY A 204 11.59 4.25 19.37
CA GLY A 204 10.89 4.10 20.66
C GLY A 204 10.50 5.40 21.35
N GLN A 205 10.78 6.56 20.76
CA GLN A 205 10.43 7.88 21.31
C GLN A 205 9.33 8.54 20.49
N THR A 206 8.40 9.19 21.18
CA THR A 206 7.38 10.02 20.52
C THR A 206 8.03 11.33 20.07
N ILE A 207 7.89 11.64 18.78
CA ILE A 207 8.40 12.85 18.15
C ILE A 207 7.22 13.67 17.66
N GLN A 208 7.29 14.98 17.91
CA GLN A 208 6.40 15.97 17.33
C GLN A 208 7.18 16.85 16.37
N GLY A 209 6.63 17.12 15.20
CA GLY A 209 7.26 17.93 14.18
C GLY A 209 6.40 18.13 12.95
N THR A 210 6.92 18.85 11.97
CA THR A 210 6.23 19.08 10.69
C THR A 210 6.73 18.07 9.66
N PHE A 211 5.82 17.40 8.96
CA PHE A 211 6.15 16.51 7.85
C PHE A 211 6.59 17.34 6.64
N LEU A 212 7.85 17.23 6.21
CA LEU A 212 8.39 18.01 5.10
C LEU A 212 8.29 17.30 3.74
N GLY A 213 8.04 16.01 3.73
CA GLY A 213 8.07 15.16 2.54
C GLY A 213 8.96 13.94 2.74
N ILE A 214 9.47 13.39 1.66
CA ILE A 214 10.31 12.19 1.68
C ILE A 214 11.70 12.46 1.13
N ASP A 215 12.68 11.70 1.60
CA ASP A 215 14.02 11.66 1.01
C ASP A 215 14.10 10.74 -0.22
N GLU A 216 15.30 10.54 -0.76
CA GLU A 216 15.54 9.75 -1.97
C GLU A 216 15.22 8.26 -1.79
N THR A 217 15.15 7.76 -0.55
CA THR A 217 14.81 6.36 -0.20
C THR A 217 13.40 6.22 0.37
N PHE A 218 12.55 7.24 0.20
CA PHE A 218 11.19 7.33 0.77
C PHE A 218 11.13 7.44 2.29
N GLY A 219 12.25 7.73 2.95
CA GLY A 219 12.26 8.07 4.37
C GLY A 219 11.47 9.36 4.63
N MET A 220 10.64 9.37 5.68
CA MET A 220 9.89 10.55 6.08
C MET A 220 10.82 11.61 6.68
N LEU A 221 10.80 12.81 6.11
CA LEU A 221 11.52 13.98 6.62
C LEU A 221 10.64 14.74 7.62
N ILE A 222 11.09 14.83 8.87
CA ILE A 222 10.35 15.48 9.96
C ILE A 222 11.20 16.61 10.52
N ARG A 223 10.68 17.85 10.46
CA ARG A 223 11.33 19.00 11.10
C ARG A 223 10.90 19.14 12.55
N THR A 224 11.88 19.03 13.46
CA THR A 224 11.71 19.21 14.91
C THR A 224 12.54 20.41 15.36
N GLY A 225 11.91 21.55 15.52
CA GLY A 225 12.61 22.81 15.81
C GLY A 225 13.56 23.20 14.68
N ILE A 226 14.88 23.19 14.95
CA ILE A 226 15.93 23.56 13.97
C ILE A 226 16.56 22.34 13.26
N THR A 227 16.16 21.13 13.59
CA THR A 227 16.72 19.89 13.02
C THR A 227 15.70 19.18 12.14
N THR A 228 16.21 18.42 11.17
CA THR A 228 15.40 17.48 10.39
C THR A 228 15.85 16.06 10.71
N ILE A 229 14.90 15.21 11.04
CA ILE A 229 15.11 13.78 11.26
C ILE A 229 14.54 13.01 10.07
N VAL A 230 15.17 11.87 9.76
CA VAL A 230 14.67 10.93 8.76
C VAL A 230 14.13 9.70 9.48
N LYS A 231 12.87 9.34 9.23
CA LYS A 231 12.29 8.07 9.64
C LYS A 231 12.31 7.16 8.40
N PRO A 232 13.10 6.06 8.39
CA PRO A 232 13.22 5.22 7.21
C PRO A 232 11.90 4.52 6.88
N LEU A 233 11.64 4.25 5.59
CA LEU A 233 10.42 3.57 5.15
C LEU A 233 10.31 2.15 5.75
N THR A 234 11.44 1.49 6.00
CA THR A 234 11.50 0.19 6.68
C THR A 234 10.96 0.19 8.11
N ALA A 235 10.80 1.37 8.73
CA ALA A 235 10.12 1.50 10.02
C ALA A 235 8.61 1.18 9.97
N LEU A 236 8.05 1.03 8.78
CA LEU A 236 6.65 0.61 8.55
C LEU A 236 6.48 -0.90 8.41
N LEU A 237 7.58 -1.67 8.47
CA LEU A 237 7.47 -3.14 8.47
C LEU A 237 6.65 -3.61 9.66
N VAL A 238 5.64 -4.44 9.37
CA VAL A 238 4.91 -5.15 10.41
C VAL A 238 5.86 -6.21 10.97
N ASN A 239 6.24 -6.08 12.25
CA ASN A 239 7.07 -7.07 12.91
C ASN A 239 6.26 -8.35 13.14
N GLY A 240 6.82 -9.50 12.79
CA GLY A 240 6.20 -10.82 12.96
C GLY A 240 5.99 -11.28 14.43
N GLU A 241 6.11 -10.38 15.41
CA GLU A 241 5.86 -10.65 16.85
C GLU A 241 4.42 -10.41 17.29
N THR A 242 3.50 -10.12 16.35
CA THR A 242 2.07 -9.93 16.64
C THR A 242 1.22 -11.01 15.92
N LEU A 243 1.74 -12.22 15.84
CA LEU A 243 1.01 -13.42 15.41
C LEU A 243 0.61 -14.27 16.61
#